data_16983fe79c737c5d69cac9039e9b0fb8
#
_entry.id   16983fe79c737c5d69cac9039e9b0fb8
#
_cell.length_a   1.000
_cell.length_b   1.000
_cell.length_c   1.000
_cell.angle_alpha   90.00
_cell.angle_beta   90.00
_cell.angle_gamma   90.00
#
_symmetry.space_group_name_H-M   'P 1'
#
loop_
_entity.id
_entity.type
_entity.pdbx_description
1 polymer ?
#
loop_
_entity_poly.entity_id
_entity_poly.type
_entity_poly.pdbx_seq_one_letter_code
_entity_poly.pdbx_strand_id
1 'polypeptide(L)'
;AHALRETIAHLGIIFLTSYDDPRLLRGNLPPIPEGSEYLVKKNVSEINLVTDAIIAAVESGEKISKGLKAVSSALPPEFKQLSNIQIETLRLVSEGLTNAEIAQTRFISEKSVEQTISRIAKILALPNEAPRNQRVHMARIFFRLTGATPSE
;
A
#
# COMPACT_ATOMS: atom_id res chain seq x y z
N ALA A 1 -3.70 15.45 -5.56
CA ALA A 1 -4.10 14.90 -6.86
C ALA A 1 -5.55 15.30 -7.17
N HIS A 2 -6.54 14.95 -6.33
CA HIS A 2 -7.96 15.31 -6.57
C HIS A 2 -8.17 16.80 -6.74
N ALA A 3 -7.71 17.62 -5.78
CA ALA A 3 -7.85 19.09 -5.86
C ALA A 3 -7.21 19.69 -7.13
N LEU A 4 -6.12 19.12 -7.62
CA LEU A 4 -5.50 19.55 -8.87
C LEU A 4 -6.38 19.23 -10.09
N ARG A 5 -7.04 18.08 -10.10
CA ARG A 5 -7.97 17.73 -11.19
C ARG A 5 -9.27 18.49 -11.16
N GLU A 6 -9.73 18.93 -10.00
CA GLU A 6 -10.87 19.84 -9.89
C GLU A 6 -10.57 21.19 -10.59
N THR A 7 -9.29 21.61 -10.56
CA THR A 7 -8.86 22.86 -11.19
C THR A 7 -8.48 22.66 -12.66
N ILE A 8 -7.85 21.53 -12.99
CA ILE A 8 -7.36 21.21 -14.33
C ILE A 8 -7.87 19.80 -14.70
N ALA A 9 -9.00 19.75 -15.40
CA ALA A 9 -9.72 18.50 -15.69
C ALA A 9 -8.89 17.47 -16.47
N HIS A 10 -7.97 17.89 -17.32
CA HIS A 10 -7.15 17.02 -18.19
C HIS A 10 -5.74 16.81 -17.67
N LEU A 11 -5.50 17.07 -16.38
CA LEU A 11 -4.16 16.89 -15.80
C LEU A 11 -3.75 15.42 -15.76
N GLY A 12 -2.71 15.05 -16.48
CA GLY A 12 -2.04 13.76 -16.34
C GLY A 12 -1.35 13.67 -14.98
N ILE A 13 -1.58 12.60 -14.24
CA ILE A 13 -0.99 12.41 -12.91
C ILE A 13 -0.23 11.09 -12.90
N ILE A 14 1.03 11.16 -12.46
CA ILE A 14 1.88 9.99 -12.27
C ILE A 14 2.29 9.92 -10.81
N PHE A 15 2.00 8.81 -10.16
CA PHE A 15 2.49 8.51 -8.81
C PHE A 15 3.77 7.69 -8.91
N LEU A 16 4.88 8.26 -8.44
CA LEU A 16 6.15 7.55 -8.33
C LEU A 16 6.41 7.21 -6.86
N THR A 17 6.39 5.93 -6.53
CA THR A 17 6.40 5.46 -5.14
C THR A 17 7.30 4.25 -4.94
N SER A 18 7.74 4.04 -3.70
CA SER A 18 8.43 2.80 -3.30
C SER A 18 7.46 1.67 -2.94
N TYR A 19 6.17 1.96 -2.82
CA TYR A 19 5.16 1.00 -2.42
C TYR A 19 4.63 0.21 -3.61
N ASP A 20 4.62 -1.11 -3.52
CA ASP A 20 4.16 -2.01 -4.57
C ASP A 20 2.62 -2.01 -4.72
N ASP A 21 1.90 -1.58 -3.69
CA ASP A 21 0.44 -1.50 -3.68
C ASP A 21 0.01 -0.12 -3.18
N PRO A 22 -0.92 0.56 -3.88
CA PRO A 22 -1.49 1.84 -3.43
C PRO A 22 -2.07 1.79 -2.01
N ARG A 23 -2.56 0.63 -1.57
CA ARG A 23 -3.11 0.42 -0.23
C ARG A 23 -2.07 0.50 0.89
N LEU A 24 -0.77 0.40 0.56
CA LEU A 24 0.34 0.59 1.49
C LEU A 24 0.61 2.07 1.78
N LEU A 25 0.11 2.97 0.94
CA LEU A 25 0.05 4.39 1.25
C LEU A 25 -0.89 4.58 2.46
N ARG A 26 -0.61 5.56 3.30
CA ARG A 26 -1.36 5.79 4.55
C ARG A 26 -2.86 5.64 4.35
N GLY A 27 -3.51 4.86 5.22
CA GLY A 27 -4.89 4.40 5.08
C GLY A 27 -6.00 5.47 5.02
N ASN A 28 -5.70 6.74 5.24
CA ASN A 28 -6.64 7.86 5.15
C ASN A 28 -6.47 8.68 3.87
N LEU A 29 -5.66 8.22 2.92
CA LEU A 29 -5.56 8.92 1.64
C LEU A 29 -6.78 8.57 0.77
N PRO A 30 -7.36 9.56 0.08
CA PRO A 30 -8.40 9.30 -0.89
C PRO A 30 -7.88 8.36 -1.99
N PRO A 31 -8.75 7.58 -2.63
CA PRO A 31 -8.34 6.70 -3.72
C PRO A 31 -7.59 7.47 -4.79
N ILE A 32 -6.68 6.79 -5.48
CA ILE A 32 -5.95 7.40 -6.60
C ILE A 32 -6.97 7.80 -7.67
N PRO A 33 -6.92 9.04 -8.20
CA PRO A 33 -7.84 9.47 -9.24
C PRO A 33 -7.77 8.57 -10.47
N GLU A 34 -8.91 8.26 -11.07
CA GLU A 34 -8.97 7.48 -12.31
C GLU A 34 -8.11 8.11 -13.41
N GLY A 35 -7.48 7.28 -14.25
CA GLY A 35 -6.58 7.74 -15.31
C GLY A 35 -5.25 8.30 -14.80
N SER A 36 -4.87 8.01 -13.55
CA SER A 36 -3.52 8.28 -13.05
C SER A 36 -2.63 7.06 -13.28
N GLU A 37 -1.36 7.28 -13.61
CA GLU A 37 -0.36 6.24 -13.72
C GLU A 37 0.33 6.02 -12.37
N TYR A 38 0.62 4.76 -12.05
CA TYR A 38 1.26 4.36 -10.80
C TYR A 38 2.54 3.59 -11.08
N LEU A 39 3.68 4.19 -10.76
CA LEU A 39 5.01 3.63 -10.99
C LEU A 39 5.69 3.30 -9.67
N VAL A 40 6.24 2.10 -9.59
CA VAL A 40 7.04 1.67 -8.43
C VAL A 40 8.52 1.91 -8.73
N LYS A 41 9.21 2.66 -7.86
CA LYS A 41 10.60 3.09 -8.06
C LYS A 41 11.57 1.96 -8.40
N LYS A 42 11.40 0.78 -7.81
CA LYS A 42 12.26 -0.38 -8.08
C LYS A 42 12.13 -0.90 -9.51
N ASN A 43 11.03 -0.58 -10.20
CA ASN A 43 10.75 -1.02 -11.57
C ASN A 43 11.14 0.07 -12.60
N VAL A 44 11.60 1.24 -12.15
CA VAL A 44 11.92 2.40 -12.99
C VAL A 44 13.40 2.39 -13.46
N SER A 45 14.07 1.24 -13.42
CA SER A 45 15.44 1.10 -13.95
C SER A 45 15.53 1.26 -15.48
N GLU A 46 14.41 1.18 -16.18
CA GLU A 46 14.33 1.42 -17.62
C GLU A 46 13.67 2.78 -17.90
N ILE A 47 14.42 3.68 -18.50
CA ILE A 47 13.94 5.02 -18.92
C ILE A 47 12.66 4.94 -19.76
N ASN A 48 12.51 3.89 -20.57
CA ASN A 48 11.34 3.66 -21.40
C ASN A 48 10.03 3.58 -20.59
N LEU A 49 10.05 2.96 -19.40
CA LEU A 49 8.86 2.85 -18.54
C LEU A 49 8.34 4.21 -18.06
N VAL A 50 9.25 5.15 -17.80
CA VAL A 50 8.87 6.51 -17.39
C VAL A 50 8.31 7.27 -18.60
N THR A 51 8.93 7.13 -19.76
CA THR A 51 8.46 7.77 -20.98
C THR A 51 7.09 7.26 -21.39
N ASP A 52 6.87 5.95 -21.34
CA ASP A 52 5.58 5.33 -21.64
C ASP A 52 4.48 5.79 -20.65
N ALA A 53 4.83 5.90 -19.37
CA ALA A 53 3.90 6.42 -18.37
C ALA A 53 3.56 7.89 -18.58
N ILE A 54 4.52 8.72 -19.01
CA ILE A 54 4.26 10.14 -19.34
C ILE A 54 3.32 10.22 -20.54
N ILE A 55 3.57 9.45 -21.59
CA ILE A 55 2.73 9.40 -22.79
C ILE A 55 1.32 8.95 -22.40
N ALA A 56 1.21 7.86 -21.64
CA ALA A 56 -0.07 7.32 -21.18
C ALA A 56 -0.83 8.32 -20.30
N ALA A 57 -0.17 9.04 -19.41
CA ALA A 57 -0.77 10.05 -18.56
C ALA A 57 -1.29 11.26 -19.37
N VAL A 58 -0.60 11.66 -20.43
CA VAL A 58 -1.03 12.73 -21.35
C VAL A 58 -2.22 12.26 -22.19
N GLU A 59 -2.17 11.05 -22.75
CA GLU A 59 -3.26 10.49 -23.56
C GLU A 59 -4.50 10.17 -22.73
N SER A 60 -4.34 9.77 -21.47
CA SER A 60 -5.46 9.50 -20.55
C SER A 60 -6.21 10.76 -20.14
N GLY A 61 -5.59 11.92 -20.25
CA GLY A 61 -6.24 13.23 -20.09
C GLY A 61 -7.32 13.48 -21.14
N GLU A 62 -7.25 12.82 -22.30
CA GLU A 62 -8.25 12.94 -23.38
C GLU A 62 -9.30 11.80 -23.37
N LYS A 63 -9.02 10.68 -22.72
CA LYS A 63 -9.94 9.52 -22.67
C LYS A 63 -10.08 8.99 -21.25
N ILE A 64 -11.09 9.49 -20.57
CA ILE A 64 -11.60 8.90 -19.33
C ILE A 64 -12.11 7.50 -19.66
N SER A 65 -11.29 6.50 -19.63
CA SER A 65 -11.63 5.10 -19.35
C SER A 65 -10.54 4.13 -19.81
N LYS A 66 -9.70 3.74 -18.89
CA LYS A 66 -9.25 2.34 -18.76
C LYS A 66 -8.40 2.25 -17.50
N GLY A 67 -8.88 1.43 -16.59
CA GLY A 67 -8.38 1.27 -15.25
C GLY A 67 -6.86 1.22 -15.12
N LEU A 68 -6.40 1.58 -13.92
CA LEU A 68 -5.02 1.44 -13.47
C LEU A 68 -4.33 0.27 -14.17
N LYS A 69 -3.50 0.54 -15.16
CA LYS A 69 -2.42 -0.37 -15.49
C LYS A 69 -1.42 -0.24 -14.34
N ALA A 70 -1.76 -0.86 -13.21
CA ALA A 70 -0.74 -1.22 -12.25
C ALA A 70 0.30 -2.01 -13.05
N VAL A 71 1.48 -1.45 -13.24
CA VAL A 71 2.64 -2.29 -13.52
C VAL A 71 2.73 -3.19 -12.30
N SER A 72 2.19 -4.37 -12.44
CA SER A 72 2.03 -5.37 -11.41
C SER A 72 3.42 -5.79 -10.97
N SER A 73 3.97 -5.10 -10.00
CA SER A 73 4.96 -5.75 -9.18
C SER A 73 4.22 -6.89 -8.47
N ALA A 74 4.79 -8.07 -8.53
CA ALA A 74 4.16 -9.27 -8.02
C ALA A 74 4.09 -9.22 -6.49
N LEU A 75 3.06 -8.55 -5.97
CA LEU A 75 2.69 -8.75 -4.57
C LEU A 75 2.39 -10.22 -4.38
N PRO A 76 2.89 -10.83 -3.31
CA PRO A 76 2.51 -12.18 -2.96
C PRO A 76 0.99 -12.30 -2.99
N PRO A 77 0.43 -13.40 -3.56
CA PRO A 77 -1.03 -13.57 -3.68
C PRO A 77 -1.75 -13.39 -2.34
N GLU A 78 -1.10 -13.80 -1.24
CA GLU A 78 -1.59 -13.71 0.12
C GLU A 78 -1.84 -12.26 0.53
N PHE A 79 -0.97 -11.34 0.09
CA PHE A 79 -1.11 -9.92 0.41
C PHE A 79 -2.34 -9.29 -0.27
N LYS A 80 -2.71 -9.76 -1.45
CA LYS A 80 -3.91 -9.30 -2.15
C LYS A 80 -5.20 -9.65 -1.41
N GLN A 81 -5.16 -10.65 -0.51
CA GLN A 81 -6.29 -11.08 0.30
C GLN A 81 -6.50 -10.20 1.54
N LEU A 82 -5.52 -9.38 1.90
CA LEU A 82 -5.65 -8.49 3.05
C LEU A 82 -6.62 -7.35 2.74
N SER A 83 -7.54 -7.09 3.66
CA SER A 83 -8.39 -5.90 3.62
C SER A 83 -7.60 -4.64 3.98
N ASN A 84 -8.13 -3.45 3.66
CA ASN A 84 -7.51 -2.17 4.00
C ASN A 84 -7.28 -2.03 5.51
N ILE A 85 -8.22 -2.51 6.34
CA ILE A 85 -8.10 -2.54 7.80
C ILE A 85 -6.93 -3.40 8.26
N GLN A 86 -6.73 -4.56 7.62
CA GLN A 86 -5.63 -5.46 7.94
C GLN A 86 -4.28 -4.89 7.49
N ILE A 87 -4.22 -4.25 6.34
CA ILE A 87 -3.01 -3.56 5.86
C ILE A 87 -2.63 -2.42 6.79
N GLU A 88 -3.59 -1.62 7.22
CA GLU A 88 -3.36 -0.54 8.18
C GLU A 88 -2.87 -1.08 9.54
N THR A 89 -3.49 -2.15 10.03
CA THR A 89 -3.03 -2.81 11.25
C THR A 89 -1.61 -3.36 11.09
N LEU A 90 -1.29 -3.96 9.94
CA LEU A 90 0.05 -4.47 9.62
C LEU A 90 1.08 -3.33 9.61
N ARG A 91 0.73 -2.17 9.08
CA ARG A 91 1.55 -0.96 9.10
C ARG A 91 1.85 -0.52 10.54
N LEU A 92 0.83 -0.35 11.38
CA LEU A 92 0.98 0.06 12.78
C LEU A 92 1.83 -0.94 13.59
N VAL A 93 1.67 -2.25 13.29
CA VAL A 93 2.53 -3.29 13.87
C VAL A 93 3.99 -3.11 13.44
N SER A 94 4.23 -2.76 12.18
CA SER A 94 5.60 -2.56 11.65
C SER A 94 6.27 -1.28 12.20
N GLU A 95 5.47 -0.30 12.61
CA GLU A 95 5.93 0.90 13.31
C GLU A 95 6.23 0.64 14.80
N GLY A 96 6.00 -0.57 15.28
CA GLY A 96 6.33 -1.00 16.64
C GLY A 96 5.23 -0.74 17.67
N LEU A 97 4.04 -0.24 17.29
CA LEU A 97 2.95 0.04 18.22
C LEU A 97 2.47 -1.24 18.91
N THR A 98 2.17 -1.15 20.19
CA THR A 98 1.50 -2.20 20.98
C THR A 98 0.03 -2.37 20.59
N ASN A 99 -0.62 -3.45 21.04
CA ASN A 99 -2.06 -3.64 20.78
C ASN A 99 -2.90 -2.52 21.42
N ALA A 100 -2.50 -2.04 22.60
CA ALA A 100 -3.16 -0.93 23.29
C ALA A 100 -3.05 0.39 22.47
N GLU A 101 -1.86 0.72 21.97
CA GLU A 101 -1.65 1.91 21.15
C GLU A 101 -2.39 1.82 19.81
N ILE A 102 -2.42 0.65 19.16
CA ILE A 102 -3.20 0.42 17.94
C ILE A 102 -4.70 0.58 18.24
N ALA A 103 -5.17 0.01 19.33
CA ALA A 103 -6.57 0.12 19.78
C ALA A 103 -6.97 1.58 20.00
N GLN A 104 -6.13 2.34 20.68
CA GLN A 104 -6.32 3.78 20.90
C GLN A 104 -6.30 4.57 19.58
N THR A 105 -5.32 4.33 18.72
CA THR A 105 -5.19 5.02 17.42
C THR A 105 -6.38 4.79 16.51
N ARG A 106 -6.98 3.59 16.59
CA ARG A 106 -8.09 3.19 15.72
C ARG A 106 -9.46 3.26 16.38
N PHE A 107 -9.54 3.72 17.63
CA PHE A 107 -10.79 3.79 18.41
C PHE A 107 -11.56 2.46 18.49
N ILE A 108 -10.83 1.36 18.73
CA ILE A 108 -11.38 0.00 18.88
C ILE A 108 -10.82 -0.68 20.13
N SER A 109 -11.37 -1.85 20.50
CA SER A 109 -10.84 -2.62 21.64
C SER A 109 -9.53 -3.34 21.29
N GLU A 110 -8.67 -3.56 22.30
CA GLU A 110 -7.45 -4.38 22.13
C GLU A 110 -7.77 -5.80 21.65
N LYS A 111 -8.88 -6.37 22.12
CA LYS A 111 -9.36 -7.68 21.66
C LYS A 111 -9.63 -7.69 20.15
N SER A 112 -10.18 -6.60 19.61
CA SER A 112 -10.39 -6.45 18.15
C SER A 112 -9.07 -6.38 17.38
N VAL A 113 -8.06 -5.71 17.97
CA VAL A 113 -6.71 -5.66 17.41
C VAL A 113 -6.08 -7.06 17.37
N GLU A 114 -6.14 -7.80 18.48
CA GLU A 114 -5.63 -9.18 18.58
C GLU A 114 -6.26 -10.11 17.54
N GLN A 115 -7.59 -10.02 17.38
CA GLN A 115 -8.30 -10.79 16.37
C GLN A 115 -7.86 -10.43 14.96
N THR A 116 -7.63 -9.15 14.68
CA THR A 116 -7.16 -8.68 13.38
C THR A 116 -5.74 -9.18 13.11
N ILE A 117 -4.83 -9.07 14.08
CA ILE A 117 -3.45 -9.60 14.00
C ILE A 117 -3.47 -11.11 13.74
N SER A 118 -4.30 -11.87 14.46
CA SER A 118 -4.44 -13.31 14.27
C SER A 118 -4.93 -13.67 12.85
N ARG A 119 -5.85 -12.90 12.29
CA ARG A 119 -6.33 -13.08 10.92
C ARG A 119 -5.23 -12.77 9.90
N ILE A 120 -4.47 -11.69 10.10
CA ILE A 120 -3.32 -11.34 9.25
C ILE A 120 -2.30 -12.48 9.28
N ALA A 121 -1.95 -13.01 10.46
CA ALA A 121 -1.02 -14.13 10.61
C ALA A 121 -1.45 -15.35 9.80
N LYS A 122 -2.75 -15.69 9.83
CA LYS A 122 -3.33 -16.79 9.05
C LYS A 122 -3.25 -16.56 7.56
N ILE A 123 -3.64 -15.37 7.08
CA ILE A 123 -3.61 -15.02 5.65
C ILE A 123 -2.19 -15.05 5.11
N LEU A 124 -1.22 -14.55 5.88
CA LEU A 124 0.19 -14.52 5.51
C LEU A 124 0.91 -15.86 5.79
N ALA A 125 0.19 -16.89 6.22
CA ALA A 125 0.72 -18.22 6.57
C ALA A 125 1.94 -18.14 7.49
N LEU A 126 1.90 -17.25 8.49
CA LEU A 126 3.00 -17.08 9.43
C LEU A 126 3.13 -18.30 10.33
N PRO A 127 4.37 -18.67 10.75
CA PRO A 127 4.59 -19.73 11.71
C PRO A 127 3.76 -19.51 12.99
N ASN A 128 3.25 -20.60 13.56
CA ASN A 128 2.50 -20.55 14.81
C ASN A 128 3.49 -20.46 16.00
N GLU A 129 4.09 -19.30 16.14
CA GLU A 129 5.08 -18.96 17.16
C GLU A 129 4.49 -18.02 18.22
N ALA A 130 5.30 -17.71 19.24
CA ALA A 130 4.91 -16.71 20.23
C ALA A 130 4.48 -15.39 19.58
N PRO A 131 3.47 -14.69 20.13
CA PRO A 131 2.93 -13.46 19.53
C PRO A 131 4.00 -12.40 19.18
N ARG A 132 5.06 -12.30 19.97
CA ARG A 132 6.19 -11.40 19.71
C ARG A 132 6.90 -11.74 18.40
N ASN A 133 7.15 -13.02 18.15
CA ASN A 133 7.82 -13.47 16.92
C ASN A 133 6.92 -13.25 15.70
N GLN A 134 5.61 -13.48 15.83
CA GLN A 134 4.66 -13.19 14.76
C GLN A 134 4.68 -11.70 14.36
N ARG A 135 4.78 -10.79 15.33
CA ARG A 135 4.89 -9.34 15.05
C ARG A 135 6.17 -9.00 14.29
N VAL A 136 7.29 -9.64 14.64
CA VAL A 136 8.55 -9.45 13.89
C VAL A 136 8.42 -9.96 12.45
N HIS A 137 7.78 -11.10 12.23
CA HIS A 137 7.53 -11.60 10.88
C HIS A 137 6.64 -10.65 10.08
N MET A 138 5.58 -10.11 10.68
CA MET A 138 4.70 -9.12 10.07
C MET A 138 5.46 -7.86 9.66
N ALA A 139 6.28 -7.31 10.56
CA ALA A 139 7.10 -6.14 10.27
C ALA A 139 8.08 -6.40 9.10
N ARG A 140 8.77 -7.55 9.10
CA ARG A 140 9.67 -7.93 8.00
C ARG A 140 8.95 -8.05 6.65
N ILE A 141 7.73 -8.60 6.64
CA ILE A 141 6.93 -8.69 5.42
C ILE A 141 6.55 -7.30 4.94
N PHE A 142 6.07 -6.44 5.84
CA PHE A 142 5.71 -5.06 5.50
C PHE A 142 6.89 -4.29 4.91
N PHE A 143 8.06 -4.31 5.57
CA PHE A 143 9.26 -3.64 5.07
C PHE A 143 9.73 -4.18 3.71
N ARG A 144 9.65 -5.50 3.49
CA ARG A 144 9.98 -6.09 2.20
C ARG A 144 9.05 -5.61 1.08
N LEU A 145 7.75 -5.46 1.37
CA LEU A 145 6.74 -5.02 0.41
C LEU A 145 6.81 -3.52 0.14
N THR A 146 7.21 -2.73 1.12
CA THR A 146 7.29 -1.28 0.99
C THR A 146 8.65 -0.78 0.55
N GLY A 147 9.70 -1.64 0.59
CA GLY A 147 11.07 -1.21 0.39
C GLY A 147 11.57 -0.24 1.47
N ALA A 148 10.78 -0.03 2.55
CA ALA A 148 11.19 0.79 3.67
C ALA A 148 12.24 0.04 4.49
N THR A 149 13.28 0.74 4.90
CA THR A 149 14.18 0.27 5.97
C THR A 149 13.54 0.63 7.30
N PRO A 150 13.68 -0.21 8.35
CA PRO A 150 13.33 0.21 9.70
C PRO A 150 14.04 1.54 10.01
N SER A 151 13.30 2.53 10.47
CA SER A 151 13.91 3.76 10.99
C SER A 151 14.77 3.38 12.20
N GLU A 152 16.04 3.74 12.18
CA GLU A 152 16.91 3.69 13.36
C GLU A 152 16.40 4.62 14.46
#